data_9a6a55574523feb5ecf7ca0d3b6eea26
#
_entry.id   9a6a55574523feb5ecf7ca0d3b6eea26
#
_cell.length_a   1.000
_cell.length_b   1.000
_cell.length_c   1.000
_cell.angle_alpha   90.00
_cell.angle_beta   90.00
_cell.angle_gamma   90.00
#
_symmetry.space_group_name_H-M   'P 1'
#
loop_
_entity.id
_entity.type
_entity.pdbx_description
1 polymer ?
#
loop_
_entity_poly.entity_id
_entity_poly.type
_entity_poly.pdbx_seq_one_letter_code
_entity_poly.pdbx_strand_id
1 'polypeptide(L)'
;MGFLFTNGTTHAASQESHFVKEDQQITDNTYYITAKQAQQLKKQNPNTVVLAVAYGKVPGFAKGHIPGAVQMSTNEVESQANHWNILDASQLRKNFLKKGVTANTPIIVYSPDISAASRVAFAAYWLGVKDVKIIDGGQQAWKKAGLPLQKKSVKAQKQTDFGSNTVAHPEALIKTPAELVQAEKKNPDLKLVSTRSWKEYIGDISGYSYIKETGEPKGAIYGRVSKSSSDVAYLTNADGTIKNPQAELAYWKKKGITPDQEVVFYCGTGWRACVPFFIAKEEGFKNVQIYDGGWYDWNMSHKKDPKKYQVQKGAPGSKNFKIEKTVSVER
;
A
#
# COMPACT_ATOMS: atom_id res chain seq x y z
N MET A 1 34.83 53.65 -1.12
CA MET A 1 34.19 52.74 -2.07
C MET A 1 34.12 51.35 -1.41
N GLY A 2 32.99 51.05 -0.82
CA GLY A 2 32.78 49.76 -0.15
C GLY A 2 31.90 48.87 -1.03
N PHE A 3 32.40 47.70 -1.42
CA PHE A 3 31.63 46.69 -2.11
C PHE A 3 30.91 45.80 -1.09
N LEU A 4 29.59 45.89 -1.08
CA LEU A 4 28.72 44.94 -0.39
C LEU A 4 28.60 43.66 -1.24
N PHE A 5 29.14 42.53 -0.74
CA PHE A 5 28.85 41.24 -1.29
C PHE A 5 27.54 40.72 -0.63
N THR A 6 26.48 40.69 -1.41
CA THR A 6 25.25 39.99 -1.04
C THR A 6 25.47 38.50 -1.30
N ASN A 7 25.61 37.69 -0.24
CA ASN A 7 25.54 36.24 -0.33
C ASN A 7 24.10 35.82 -0.59
N GLY A 8 23.77 35.61 -1.85
CA GLY A 8 22.56 34.92 -2.27
C GLY A 8 22.72 33.43 -2.00
N THR A 9 22.17 32.96 -0.90
CA THR A 9 21.93 31.53 -0.68
C THR A 9 20.82 31.10 -1.63
N THR A 10 21.19 30.58 -2.80
CA THR A 10 20.29 29.82 -3.66
C THR A 10 19.98 28.53 -2.94
N HIS A 11 18.81 28.44 -2.29
CA HIS A 11 18.21 27.15 -1.98
C HIS A 11 17.98 26.44 -3.31
N ALA A 12 18.87 25.51 -3.66
CA ALA A 12 18.59 24.54 -4.70
C ALA A 12 17.33 23.78 -4.25
N ALA A 13 16.21 24.03 -4.92
CA ALA A 13 15.02 23.19 -4.78
C ALA A 13 15.49 21.77 -5.04
N SER A 14 15.31 20.88 -4.06
CA SER A 14 15.64 19.46 -4.20
C SER A 14 14.87 18.95 -5.40
N GLN A 15 15.59 18.59 -6.45
CA GLN A 15 14.99 18.09 -7.68
C GLN A 15 14.18 16.86 -7.32
N GLU A 16 12.86 16.88 -7.52
CA GLU A 16 11.98 15.74 -7.23
C GLU A 16 12.51 14.52 -7.99
N SER A 17 12.70 13.43 -7.28
CA SER A 17 13.12 12.15 -7.87
C SER A 17 11.90 11.26 -8.10
N HIS A 18 11.87 10.54 -9.22
CA HIS A 18 10.75 9.66 -9.57
C HIS A 18 11.19 8.21 -9.71
N PHE A 19 10.42 7.32 -9.12
CA PHE A 19 10.56 5.86 -9.31
C PHE A 19 10.02 5.46 -10.68
N VAL A 20 8.83 5.97 -11.03
CA VAL A 20 8.13 5.66 -12.28
C VAL A 20 8.60 6.60 -13.40
N LYS A 21 9.05 6.04 -14.52
CA LYS A 21 9.59 6.80 -15.65
C LYS A 21 8.76 6.59 -16.90
N GLU A 22 8.62 7.64 -17.72
CA GLU A 22 7.88 7.59 -18.99
C GLU A 22 8.47 6.59 -20.00
N ASP A 23 9.78 6.37 -19.98
CA ASP A 23 10.51 5.47 -20.88
C ASP A 23 10.73 4.08 -20.31
N GLN A 24 10.17 3.77 -19.13
CA GLN A 24 10.28 2.42 -18.56
C GLN A 24 9.58 1.39 -19.44
N GLN A 25 10.17 0.21 -19.55
CA GLN A 25 9.51 -0.93 -20.16
C GLN A 25 8.44 -1.48 -19.20
N ILE A 26 7.20 -1.61 -19.69
CA ILE A 26 6.11 -2.21 -18.91
C ILE A 26 6.15 -3.73 -19.09
N THR A 27 6.30 -4.41 -17.97
CA THR A 27 6.30 -5.88 -17.87
C THR A 27 5.23 -6.36 -16.91
N ASP A 28 5.09 -7.66 -16.72
CA ASP A 28 4.17 -8.25 -15.73
C ASP A 28 4.53 -7.85 -14.29
N ASN A 29 5.79 -7.49 -14.03
CA ASN A 29 6.26 -6.99 -12.73
C ASN A 29 6.25 -5.45 -12.61
N THR A 30 5.70 -4.74 -13.57
CA THR A 30 5.49 -3.29 -13.50
C THR A 30 4.10 -3.03 -12.96
N TYR A 31 3.99 -2.42 -11.80
CA TYR A 31 2.71 -2.09 -11.17
C TYR A 31 2.39 -0.60 -11.25
N TYR A 32 3.38 0.25 -10.97
CA TYR A 32 3.21 1.71 -11.04
C TYR A 32 3.57 2.22 -12.43
N ILE A 33 2.66 2.97 -13.03
CA ILE A 33 2.79 3.51 -14.38
C ILE A 33 2.47 5.00 -14.41
N THR A 34 3.01 5.72 -15.40
CA THR A 34 2.66 7.12 -15.60
C THR A 34 1.26 7.27 -16.19
N ALA A 35 0.69 8.47 -16.10
CA ALA A 35 -0.59 8.79 -16.71
C ALA A 35 -0.59 8.56 -18.24
N LYS A 36 0.51 8.92 -18.93
CA LYS A 36 0.65 8.70 -20.38
C LYS A 36 0.70 7.22 -20.74
N GLN A 37 1.44 6.42 -19.95
CA GLN A 37 1.48 4.97 -20.12
C GLN A 37 0.10 4.35 -19.89
N ALA A 38 -0.65 4.80 -18.88
CA ALA A 38 -2.02 4.37 -18.64
C ALA A 38 -2.94 4.69 -19.82
N GLN A 39 -2.85 5.89 -20.39
CA GLN A 39 -3.60 6.26 -21.58
C GLN A 39 -3.26 5.36 -22.77
N GLN A 40 -1.98 5.07 -22.97
CA GLN A 40 -1.53 4.21 -24.06
C GLN A 40 -2.04 2.77 -23.90
N LEU A 41 -1.95 2.20 -22.70
CA LEU A 41 -2.49 0.84 -22.43
C LEU A 41 -3.98 0.76 -22.68
N LYS A 42 -4.76 1.77 -22.29
CA LYS A 42 -6.20 1.83 -22.59
C LYS A 42 -6.49 1.85 -24.09
N LYS A 43 -5.67 2.56 -24.88
CA LYS A 43 -5.81 2.61 -26.34
C LYS A 43 -5.46 1.26 -27.00
N GLN A 44 -4.43 0.60 -26.49
CA GLN A 44 -3.99 -0.72 -26.97
C GLN A 44 -4.96 -1.83 -26.62
N ASN A 45 -5.59 -1.76 -25.44
CA ASN A 45 -6.60 -2.72 -25.00
C ASN A 45 -7.86 -2.01 -24.50
N PRO A 46 -8.88 -1.84 -25.38
CA PRO A 46 -10.14 -1.19 -25.03
C PRO A 46 -10.94 -1.89 -23.92
N ASN A 47 -10.64 -3.17 -23.63
CA ASN A 47 -11.28 -3.92 -22.56
C ASN A 47 -10.69 -3.59 -21.17
N THR A 48 -9.66 -2.75 -21.10
CA THR A 48 -9.07 -2.30 -19.83
C THR A 48 -10.11 -1.56 -18.99
N VAL A 49 -10.31 -2.03 -17.76
CA VAL A 49 -11.18 -1.36 -16.77
C VAL A 49 -10.37 -0.38 -15.95
N VAL A 50 -10.81 0.86 -15.87
CA VAL A 50 -10.22 1.89 -15.02
C VAL A 50 -11.02 2.00 -13.73
N LEU A 51 -10.38 1.83 -12.58
CA LEU A 51 -11.00 1.90 -11.27
C LEU A 51 -10.58 3.20 -10.56
N ALA A 52 -11.55 4.07 -10.31
CA ALA A 52 -11.37 5.24 -9.45
C ALA A 52 -11.68 4.84 -8.02
N VAL A 53 -10.70 4.93 -7.13
CA VAL A 53 -10.78 4.37 -5.77
C VAL A 53 -10.75 5.46 -4.71
N ALA A 54 -11.58 5.30 -3.68
CA ALA A 54 -11.53 6.02 -2.42
C ALA A 54 -12.23 5.21 -1.32
N TYR A 55 -12.11 5.65 -0.08
CA TYR A 55 -13.02 5.22 0.97
C TYR A 55 -14.41 5.85 0.73
N GLY A 56 -15.40 5.03 0.41
CA GLY A 56 -16.71 5.51 -0.01
C GLY A 56 -16.72 6.03 -1.45
N LYS A 57 -17.30 7.21 -1.67
CA LYS A 57 -17.35 7.85 -2.98
C LYS A 57 -16.05 8.60 -3.27
N VAL A 58 -15.62 8.55 -4.54
CA VAL A 58 -14.44 9.30 -4.99
C VAL A 58 -14.73 10.80 -4.98
N PRO A 59 -13.98 11.61 -4.21
CA PRO A 59 -14.20 13.04 -4.15
C PRO A 59 -14.08 13.70 -5.55
N GLY A 60 -15.05 14.54 -5.89
CA GLY A 60 -15.03 15.28 -7.15
C GLY A 60 -15.24 14.48 -8.43
N PHE A 61 -15.56 13.18 -8.35
CA PHE A 61 -15.74 12.31 -9.52
C PHE A 61 -16.67 12.88 -10.58
N ALA A 62 -17.83 13.42 -10.18
CA ALA A 62 -18.81 14.03 -11.09
C ALA A 62 -18.32 15.35 -11.72
N LYS A 63 -17.33 16.01 -11.13
CA LYS A 63 -16.72 17.23 -11.69
C LYS A 63 -15.67 16.93 -12.74
N GLY A 64 -15.14 15.72 -12.75
CA GLY A 64 -14.17 15.23 -13.73
C GLY A 64 -13.41 14.03 -13.22
N HIS A 65 -13.28 13.02 -14.06
CA HIS A 65 -12.55 11.79 -13.78
C HIS A 65 -11.83 11.28 -15.03
N ILE A 66 -10.94 10.34 -14.88
CA ILE A 66 -10.26 9.71 -16.04
C ILE A 66 -11.30 9.02 -16.92
N PRO A 67 -11.27 9.23 -18.25
CA PRO A 67 -12.29 8.70 -19.13
C PRO A 67 -12.48 7.20 -19.01
N GLY A 68 -13.75 6.77 -18.90
CA GLY A 68 -14.14 5.36 -18.76
C GLY A 68 -14.01 4.82 -17.33
N ALA A 69 -13.56 5.61 -16.36
CA ALA A 69 -13.42 5.14 -14.98
C ALA A 69 -14.76 4.80 -14.33
N VAL A 70 -14.80 3.70 -13.60
CA VAL A 70 -15.87 3.33 -12.67
C VAL A 70 -15.39 3.46 -11.24
N GLN A 71 -16.26 3.87 -10.34
CA GLN A 71 -15.90 4.01 -8.93
C GLN A 71 -15.87 2.65 -8.23
N MET A 72 -14.87 2.46 -7.38
CA MET A 72 -14.79 1.33 -6.47
C MET A 72 -14.38 1.83 -5.08
N SER A 73 -15.21 1.58 -4.08
CA SER A 73 -14.86 1.88 -2.69
C SER A 73 -13.88 0.83 -2.16
N THR A 74 -12.95 1.25 -1.28
CA THR A 74 -12.14 0.30 -0.52
C THR A 74 -12.99 -0.65 0.32
N ASN A 75 -14.21 -0.23 0.73
CA ASN A 75 -15.17 -1.10 1.40
C ASN A 75 -15.65 -2.29 0.55
N GLU A 76 -15.35 -2.30 -0.74
CA GLU A 76 -15.65 -3.42 -1.63
C GLU A 76 -14.53 -4.47 -1.65
N VAL A 77 -13.38 -4.20 -1.00
CA VAL A 77 -12.28 -5.16 -0.84
C VAL A 77 -11.95 -5.48 0.62
N GLU A 78 -12.46 -4.69 1.56
CA GLU A 78 -12.28 -4.86 3.01
C GLU A 78 -13.55 -4.42 3.76
N SER A 79 -13.68 -4.72 5.04
CA SER A 79 -14.82 -4.27 5.82
C SER A 79 -14.49 -4.05 7.29
N GLN A 80 -15.22 -3.14 7.94
CA GLN A 80 -15.11 -2.93 9.37
C GLN A 80 -15.47 -4.20 10.18
N ALA A 81 -16.48 -4.94 9.73
CA ALA A 81 -16.88 -6.21 10.36
C ALA A 81 -15.78 -7.27 10.33
N ASN A 82 -14.86 -7.18 9.36
CA ASN A 82 -13.69 -8.04 9.23
C ASN A 82 -12.40 -7.33 9.68
N HIS A 83 -12.50 -6.39 10.60
CA HIS A 83 -11.37 -5.59 11.14
C HIS A 83 -10.52 -4.94 10.05
N TRP A 84 -11.15 -4.53 8.94
CA TRP A 84 -10.50 -3.97 7.74
C TRP A 84 -9.57 -4.94 7.00
N ASN A 85 -9.65 -6.23 7.31
CA ASN A 85 -8.95 -7.25 6.55
C ASN A 85 -9.57 -7.42 5.15
N ILE A 86 -8.79 -7.88 4.21
CA ILE A 86 -9.25 -8.26 2.86
C ILE A 86 -10.40 -9.27 2.99
N LEU A 87 -11.46 -9.03 2.24
CA LEU A 87 -12.61 -9.93 2.15
C LEU A 87 -12.18 -11.31 1.62
N ASP A 88 -12.99 -12.31 1.87
CA ASP A 88 -12.75 -13.62 1.28
C ASP A 88 -12.79 -13.58 -0.26
N ALA A 89 -12.14 -14.56 -0.88
CA ALA A 89 -12.01 -14.61 -2.34
C ALA A 89 -13.36 -14.65 -3.08
N SER A 90 -14.37 -15.31 -2.50
CA SER A 90 -15.71 -15.39 -3.10
C SER A 90 -16.37 -14.00 -3.14
N GLN A 91 -16.30 -13.26 -2.03
CA GLN A 91 -16.86 -11.92 -1.94
C GLN A 91 -16.10 -10.93 -2.86
N LEU A 92 -14.76 -11.03 -2.91
CA LEU A 92 -13.96 -10.22 -3.82
C LEU A 92 -14.32 -10.48 -5.29
N ARG A 93 -14.45 -11.74 -5.71
CA ARG A 93 -14.89 -12.07 -7.08
C ARG A 93 -16.20 -11.40 -7.42
N LYS A 94 -17.21 -11.51 -6.55
CA LYS A 94 -18.51 -10.85 -6.75
C LYS A 94 -18.37 -9.35 -6.92
N ASN A 95 -17.54 -8.70 -6.10
CA ASN A 95 -17.36 -7.25 -6.13
C ASN A 95 -16.60 -6.80 -7.38
N PHE A 96 -15.53 -7.50 -7.77
CA PHE A 96 -14.82 -7.20 -9.02
C PHE A 96 -15.67 -7.45 -10.27
N LEU A 97 -16.45 -8.52 -10.31
CA LEU A 97 -17.39 -8.81 -11.41
C LEU A 97 -18.43 -7.71 -11.61
N LYS A 98 -18.92 -7.09 -10.53
CA LYS A 98 -19.82 -5.92 -10.61
C LYS A 98 -19.17 -4.71 -11.29
N LYS A 99 -17.83 -4.61 -11.23
CA LYS A 99 -17.04 -3.56 -11.89
C LYS A 99 -16.62 -3.93 -13.31
N GLY A 100 -16.95 -5.11 -13.78
CA GLY A 100 -16.56 -5.61 -15.10
C GLY A 100 -15.18 -6.30 -15.12
N VAL A 101 -14.64 -6.64 -13.97
CA VAL A 101 -13.29 -7.21 -13.82
C VAL A 101 -13.35 -8.72 -13.66
N THR A 102 -12.67 -9.42 -14.54
CA THR A 102 -12.39 -10.87 -14.47
C THR A 102 -10.88 -11.09 -14.27
N ALA A 103 -10.46 -12.34 -14.11
CA ALA A 103 -9.04 -12.68 -14.02
C ALA A 103 -8.22 -12.21 -15.25
N ASN A 104 -8.85 -12.15 -16.43
CA ASN A 104 -8.20 -11.75 -17.68
C ASN A 104 -8.43 -10.29 -18.07
N THR A 105 -9.16 -9.52 -17.29
CA THR A 105 -9.42 -8.10 -17.55
C THR A 105 -8.23 -7.29 -17.05
N PRO A 106 -7.50 -6.56 -17.92
CA PRO A 106 -6.51 -5.61 -17.44
C PRO A 106 -7.17 -4.50 -16.63
N ILE A 107 -6.59 -4.13 -15.50
CA ILE A 107 -7.10 -3.02 -14.69
C ILE A 107 -6.05 -1.93 -14.51
N ILE A 108 -6.53 -0.69 -14.50
CA ILE A 108 -5.75 0.48 -14.12
C ILE A 108 -6.47 1.14 -12.95
N VAL A 109 -5.78 1.21 -11.82
CA VAL A 109 -6.34 1.75 -10.58
C VAL A 109 -5.75 3.12 -10.30
N TYR A 110 -6.57 4.05 -9.84
CA TYR A 110 -6.09 5.34 -9.35
C TYR A 110 -6.92 5.83 -8.16
N SER A 111 -6.30 6.68 -7.34
CA SER A 111 -6.91 7.31 -6.18
C SER A 111 -6.22 8.63 -5.88
N PRO A 112 -6.87 9.58 -5.18
CA PRO A 112 -6.17 10.70 -4.54
C PRO A 112 -5.15 10.24 -3.47
N ASP A 113 -5.37 9.05 -2.90
CA ASP A 113 -4.46 8.40 -1.94
C ASP A 113 -3.88 7.13 -2.57
N ILE A 114 -2.57 7.12 -2.80
CA ILE A 114 -1.87 5.99 -3.40
C ILE A 114 -1.99 4.70 -2.55
N SER A 115 -2.15 4.83 -1.24
CA SER A 115 -2.36 3.68 -0.37
C SER A 115 -3.70 3.01 -0.62
N ALA A 116 -4.76 3.80 -0.87
CA ALA A 116 -6.07 3.27 -1.23
C ALA A 116 -6.06 2.59 -2.61
N ALA A 117 -5.41 3.20 -3.61
CA ALA A 117 -5.24 2.59 -4.92
C ALA A 117 -4.46 1.27 -4.82
N SER A 118 -3.35 1.27 -4.07
CA SER A 118 -2.52 0.08 -3.87
C SER A 118 -3.26 -1.01 -3.08
N ARG A 119 -4.16 -0.65 -2.17
CA ARG A 119 -5.00 -1.60 -1.44
C ARG A 119 -5.93 -2.38 -2.36
N VAL A 120 -6.65 -1.68 -3.24
CA VAL A 120 -7.54 -2.33 -4.23
C VAL A 120 -6.73 -3.13 -5.24
N ALA A 121 -5.61 -2.59 -5.72
CA ALA A 121 -4.69 -3.29 -6.61
C ALA A 121 -4.13 -4.57 -5.98
N PHE A 122 -3.79 -4.55 -4.69
CA PHE A 122 -3.33 -5.73 -3.96
C PHE A 122 -4.42 -6.80 -3.87
N ALA A 123 -5.66 -6.42 -3.55
CA ALA A 123 -6.78 -7.35 -3.51
C ALA A 123 -7.01 -8.03 -4.88
N ALA A 124 -6.92 -7.25 -5.97
CA ALA A 124 -7.03 -7.76 -7.33
C ALA A 124 -5.85 -8.71 -7.68
N TYR A 125 -4.63 -8.31 -7.36
CA TYR A 125 -3.43 -9.13 -7.56
C TYR A 125 -3.52 -10.46 -6.80
N TRP A 126 -3.80 -10.40 -5.50
CA TRP A 126 -3.95 -11.59 -4.67
C TRP A 126 -5.00 -12.55 -5.22
N LEU A 127 -6.15 -12.01 -5.61
CA LEU A 127 -7.26 -12.79 -6.14
C LEU A 127 -6.92 -13.49 -7.47
N GLY A 128 -6.12 -12.83 -8.33
CA GLY A 128 -5.69 -13.40 -9.61
C GLY A 128 -6.05 -12.58 -10.84
N VAL A 129 -6.29 -11.28 -10.72
CA VAL A 129 -6.31 -10.38 -11.86
C VAL A 129 -4.88 -10.31 -12.41
N LYS A 130 -4.70 -10.74 -13.66
CA LYS A 130 -3.36 -10.98 -14.24
C LYS A 130 -2.59 -9.71 -14.57
N ASP A 131 -3.28 -8.63 -14.95
CA ASP A 131 -2.66 -7.36 -15.32
C ASP A 131 -3.24 -6.24 -14.46
N VAL A 132 -2.47 -5.83 -13.45
CA VAL A 132 -2.82 -4.81 -12.48
C VAL A 132 -1.82 -3.66 -12.57
N LYS A 133 -2.32 -2.46 -12.89
CA LYS A 133 -1.53 -1.24 -12.95
C LYS A 133 -2.12 -0.17 -12.05
N ILE A 134 -1.27 0.70 -11.53
CA ILE A 134 -1.63 1.82 -10.65
C ILE A 134 -1.06 3.09 -11.26
N ILE A 135 -1.88 4.13 -11.43
CA ILE A 135 -1.40 5.42 -11.93
C ILE A 135 -0.64 6.12 -10.81
N ASP A 136 0.64 6.32 -11.04
CA ASP A 136 1.51 7.09 -10.15
C ASP A 136 1.08 8.56 -10.10
N GLY A 137 0.76 9.08 -8.92
CA GLY A 137 0.19 10.40 -8.73
C GLY A 137 -1.28 10.57 -9.12
N GLY A 138 -1.97 9.49 -9.47
CA GLY A 138 -3.42 9.44 -9.69
C GLY A 138 -3.95 10.44 -10.71
N GLN A 139 -5.15 10.96 -10.48
CA GLN A 139 -5.79 11.94 -11.39
C GLN A 139 -5.03 13.27 -11.48
N GLN A 140 -4.29 13.64 -10.44
CA GLN A 140 -3.49 14.86 -10.49
C GLN A 140 -2.36 14.74 -11.53
N ALA A 141 -1.66 13.61 -11.55
CA ALA A 141 -0.65 13.32 -12.58
C ALA A 141 -1.27 13.24 -13.98
N TRP A 142 -2.47 12.68 -14.12
CA TRP A 142 -3.23 12.66 -15.37
C TRP A 142 -3.50 14.08 -15.91
N LYS A 143 -3.99 14.97 -15.04
CA LYS A 143 -4.23 16.38 -15.39
C LYS A 143 -2.94 17.12 -15.74
N LYS A 144 -1.87 16.90 -14.95
CA LYS A 144 -0.54 17.50 -15.18
C LYS A 144 0.07 17.07 -16.52
N ALA A 145 -0.24 15.85 -16.97
CA ALA A 145 0.15 15.36 -18.29
C ALA A 145 -0.68 15.94 -19.46
N GLY A 146 -1.63 16.84 -19.20
CA GLY A 146 -2.49 17.47 -20.21
C GLY A 146 -3.56 16.53 -20.77
N LEU A 147 -3.87 15.43 -20.08
CA LEU A 147 -4.81 14.43 -20.56
C LEU A 147 -6.25 14.81 -20.21
N PRO A 148 -7.23 14.46 -21.08
CA PRO A 148 -8.63 14.89 -20.93
C PRO A 148 -9.32 14.20 -19.75
N LEU A 149 -10.25 14.90 -19.11
CA LEU A 149 -11.18 14.37 -18.13
C LEU A 149 -12.59 14.20 -18.74
N GLN A 150 -13.33 13.30 -18.15
CA GLN A 150 -14.74 13.05 -18.48
C GLN A 150 -15.62 13.38 -17.27
N LYS A 151 -16.77 14.03 -17.50
CA LYS A 151 -17.77 14.30 -16.44
C LYS A 151 -18.88 13.24 -16.41
N LYS A 152 -19.26 12.72 -17.60
CA LYS A 152 -20.30 11.72 -17.71
C LYS A 152 -19.81 10.39 -17.13
N SER A 153 -20.52 9.91 -16.11
CA SER A 153 -20.26 8.57 -15.54
C SER A 153 -20.56 7.48 -16.56
N VAL A 154 -19.74 6.45 -16.57
CA VAL A 154 -19.98 5.23 -17.33
C VAL A 154 -20.50 4.13 -16.42
N LYS A 155 -21.37 3.30 -16.96
CA LYS A 155 -21.89 2.13 -16.26
C LYS A 155 -20.91 0.97 -16.43
N ALA A 156 -20.54 0.31 -15.32
CA ALA A 156 -19.69 -0.87 -15.38
C ALA A 156 -20.35 -1.98 -16.22
N GLN A 157 -19.57 -2.63 -17.06
CA GLN A 157 -20.00 -3.80 -17.83
C GLN A 157 -19.87 -5.06 -16.98
N LYS A 158 -20.87 -5.31 -16.13
CA LYS A 158 -20.88 -6.44 -15.20
C LYS A 158 -20.55 -7.76 -15.90
N GLN A 159 -19.75 -8.58 -15.25
CA GLN A 159 -19.40 -9.92 -15.68
C GLN A 159 -20.01 -10.96 -14.74
N THR A 160 -20.12 -12.20 -15.21
CA THR A 160 -20.75 -13.30 -14.44
C THR A 160 -19.77 -14.40 -14.08
N ASP A 161 -18.66 -14.51 -14.81
CA ASP A 161 -17.61 -15.48 -14.59
C ASP A 161 -16.26 -14.77 -14.39
N PHE A 162 -15.62 -15.02 -13.25
CA PHE A 162 -14.31 -14.46 -12.96
C PHE A 162 -13.18 -15.17 -13.74
N GLY A 163 -13.42 -16.41 -14.18
CA GLY A 163 -12.44 -17.22 -14.91
C GLY A 163 -11.49 -18.01 -14.02
N SER A 164 -11.66 -17.96 -12.68
CA SER A 164 -10.90 -18.77 -11.72
C SER A 164 -11.66 -18.88 -10.39
N ASN A 165 -11.61 -20.05 -9.79
CA ASN A 165 -12.16 -20.31 -8.44
C ASN A 165 -11.08 -20.38 -7.36
N THR A 166 -9.80 -20.28 -7.73
CA THR A 166 -8.67 -20.28 -6.81
C THR A 166 -8.05 -18.90 -6.69
N VAL A 167 -7.41 -18.64 -5.56
CA VAL A 167 -6.57 -17.45 -5.37
C VAL A 167 -5.24 -17.69 -6.09
N ALA A 168 -4.78 -16.72 -6.88
CA ALA A 168 -3.56 -16.88 -7.67
C ALA A 168 -2.27 -16.70 -6.85
N HIS A 169 -2.31 -15.82 -5.85
CA HIS A 169 -1.14 -15.47 -5.04
C HIS A 169 -1.40 -15.64 -3.53
N PRO A 170 -1.75 -16.87 -3.08
CA PRO A 170 -2.01 -17.13 -1.65
C PRO A 170 -0.78 -16.83 -0.78
N GLU A 171 0.42 -16.98 -1.33
CA GLU A 171 1.69 -16.69 -0.66
C GLU A 171 1.89 -15.20 -0.35
N ALA A 172 1.17 -14.30 -1.01
CA ALA A 172 1.34 -12.85 -0.82
C ALA A 172 0.64 -12.30 0.44
N LEU A 173 -0.21 -13.09 1.09
CA LEU A 173 -1.07 -12.62 2.17
C LEU A 173 -1.02 -13.54 3.39
N ILE A 174 -0.60 -12.97 4.52
CA ILE A 174 -0.78 -13.53 5.86
C ILE A 174 -2.00 -12.82 6.47
N LYS A 175 -3.08 -13.53 6.73
CA LYS A 175 -4.35 -12.92 7.15
C LYS A 175 -4.39 -12.62 8.65
N THR A 176 -3.99 -13.58 9.47
CA THR A 176 -4.24 -13.56 10.92
C THR A 176 -2.95 -13.52 11.74
N PRO A 177 -3.02 -13.06 13.00
CA PRO A 177 -1.89 -13.15 13.93
C PRO A 177 -1.37 -14.59 14.11
N ALA A 178 -2.26 -15.57 14.11
CA ALA A 178 -1.89 -16.98 14.24
C ALA A 178 -1.07 -17.46 13.03
N GLU A 179 -1.46 -17.06 11.82
CA GLU A 179 -0.71 -17.37 10.59
C GLU A 179 0.66 -16.69 10.60
N LEU A 180 0.76 -15.43 11.10
CA LEU A 180 2.04 -14.75 11.24
C LEU A 180 2.97 -15.49 12.21
N VAL A 181 2.48 -15.90 13.36
CA VAL A 181 3.27 -16.71 14.32
C VAL A 181 3.75 -18.02 13.69
N GLN A 182 2.92 -18.67 12.85
CA GLN A 182 3.35 -19.87 12.12
C GLN A 182 4.40 -19.57 11.07
N ALA A 183 4.28 -18.46 10.33
CA ALA A 183 5.27 -18.04 9.35
C ALA A 183 6.63 -17.74 10.02
N GLU A 184 6.63 -17.04 11.14
CA GLU A 184 7.84 -16.76 11.93
C GLU A 184 8.51 -18.04 12.49
N LYS A 185 7.70 -19.02 12.94
CA LYS A 185 8.22 -20.32 13.38
C LYS A 185 8.83 -21.12 12.23
N LYS A 186 8.21 -21.07 11.05
CA LYS A 186 8.68 -21.76 9.84
C LYS A 186 9.98 -21.13 9.32
N ASN A 187 10.08 -19.81 9.40
CA ASN A 187 11.26 -19.04 8.98
C ASN A 187 11.61 -18.00 10.06
N PRO A 188 12.52 -18.34 11.01
CA PRO A 188 12.98 -17.39 12.04
C PRO A 188 13.69 -16.15 11.50
N ASP A 189 14.17 -16.19 10.25
CA ASP A 189 14.83 -15.06 9.57
C ASP A 189 13.85 -14.14 8.83
N LEU A 190 12.55 -14.44 8.84
CA LEU A 190 11.50 -13.61 8.29
C LEU A 190 11.62 -12.17 8.81
N LYS A 191 11.52 -11.20 7.91
CA LYS A 191 11.59 -9.77 8.22
C LYS A 191 10.17 -9.20 8.31
N LEU A 192 9.69 -9.03 9.54
CA LEU A 192 8.42 -8.36 9.81
C LEU A 192 8.65 -6.85 9.84
N VAL A 193 8.14 -6.13 8.86
CA VAL A 193 8.45 -4.72 8.60
C VAL A 193 7.23 -3.85 8.85
N SER A 194 7.32 -3.01 9.89
CA SER A 194 6.30 -1.99 10.18
C SER A 194 6.41 -0.84 9.19
N THR A 195 5.31 -0.54 8.52
CA THR A 195 5.18 0.63 7.65
C THR A 195 4.57 1.84 8.38
N ARG A 196 4.35 1.72 9.66
CA ARG A 196 3.78 2.75 10.53
C ARG A 196 4.80 3.89 10.77
N SER A 197 4.34 5.04 11.23
CA SER A 197 5.22 6.16 11.58
C SER A 197 6.11 5.83 12.78
N TRP A 198 7.19 6.60 12.96
CA TRP A 198 8.11 6.39 14.07
C TRP A 198 7.41 6.44 15.44
N LYS A 199 6.51 7.42 15.64
CA LYS A 199 5.77 7.55 16.91
C LYS A 199 4.84 6.36 17.17
N GLU A 200 4.20 5.83 16.12
CA GLU A 200 3.42 4.60 16.24
C GLU A 200 4.33 3.40 16.56
N TYR A 201 5.46 3.28 15.85
CA TYR A 201 6.41 2.16 15.99
C TYR A 201 7.01 2.07 17.38
N ILE A 202 7.40 3.19 17.98
CA ILE A 202 7.92 3.19 19.36
C ILE A 202 6.84 3.15 20.44
N GLY A 203 5.56 3.21 20.03
CA GLY A 203 4.41 3.12 20.91
C GLY A 203 4.08 4.40 21.66
N ASP A 204 4.45 5.58 21.14
CA ASP A 204 4.06 6.88 21.71
C ASP A 204 2.59 7.20 21.40
N ILE A 205 2.13 6.80 20.22
CA ILE A 205 0.74 6.98 19.75
C ILE A 205 0.23 5.70 19.11
N SER A 206 -1.08 5.53 19.04
CA SER A 206 -1.72 4.45 18.27
C SER A 206 -1.75 4.76 16.78
N GLY A 207 -1.94 6.01 16.44
CA GLY A 207 -2.08 6.50 15.07
C GLY A 207 -3.49 6.36 14.48
N TYR A 208 -4.46 5.82 15.23
CA TYR A 208 -5.82 5.55 14.75
C TYR A 208 -6.86 5.99 15.79
N SER A 209 -7.99 6.52 15.31
CA SER A 209 -9.11 6.90 16.20
C SER A 209 -9.82 5.67 16.80
N TYR A 210 -9.80 4.56 16.11
CA TYR A 210 -10.49 3.30 16.48
C TYR A 210 -9.59 2.23 17.11
N ILE A 211 -8.27 2.46 17.15
CA ILE A 211 -7.29 1.62 17.86
C ILE A 211 -6.67 2.49 18.96
N LYS A 212 -6.86 2.11 20.21
CA LYS A 212 -6.33 2.86 21.37
C LYS A 212 -5.00 2.34 21.85
N GLU A 213 -4.70 1.10 21.55
CA GLU A 213 -3.50 0.39 21.96
C GLU A 213 -2.28 0.88 21.19
N THR A 214 -1.14 0.99 21.89
CA THR A 214 0.14 1.42 21.35
C THR A 214 1.18 0.32 21.45
N GLY A 215 2.07 0.24 20.48
CA GLY A 215 3.13 -0.76 20.38
C GLY A 215 3.19 -1.43 19.02
N GLU A 216 3.97 -2.50 18.94
CA GLU A 216 4.18 -3.30 17.73
C GLU A 216 4.21 -4.80 18.07
N PRO A 217 3.94 -5.70 17.12
CA PRO A 217 4.31 -7.09 17.27
C PRO A 217 5.80 -7.22 17.61
N LYS A 218 6.13 -8.12 18.56
CA LYS A 218 7.52 -8.37 18.92
C LYS A 218 8.33 -8.79 17.69
N GLY A 219 9.52 -8.22 17.54
CA GLY A 219 10.42 -8.51 16.42
C GLY A 219 10.20 -7.61 15.20
N ALA A 220 9.17 -6.76 15.21
CA ALA A 220 8.93 -5.82 14.12
C ALA A 220 10.10 -4.86 13.92
N ILE A 221 10.48 -4.67 12.66
CA ILE A 221 11.53 -3.75 12.22
C ILE A 221 10.86 -2.48 11.69
N TYR A 222 11.38 -1.31 12.07
CA TYR A 222 10.91 -0.05 11.51
C TYR A 222 11.27 0.06 10.03
N GLY A 223 10.26 0.13 9.17
CA GLY A 223 10.43 0.16 7.71
C GLY A 223 10.66 1.53 7.12
N ARG A 224 10.49 2.60 7.91
CA ARG A 224 10.65 4.00 7.45
C ARG A 224 9.83 4.30 6.20
N VAL A 225 8.54 4.03 6.28
CA VAL A 225 7.58 4.25 5.18
C VAL A 225 6.74 5.50 5.41
N SER A 226 6.18 5.64 6.60
CA SER A 226 5.25 6.72 6.96
C SER A 226 5.85 7.72 7.91
N LYS A 227 5.48 8.99 7.76
CA LYS A 227 5.76 10.07 8.72
C LYS A 227 4.60 10.29 9.67
N SER A 228 3.39 9.94 9.25
CA SER A 228 2.16 9.98 10.04
C SER A 228 1.31 8.72 9.83
N SER A 229 0.18 8.62 10.53
CA SER A 229 -0.74 7.49 10.39
C SER A 229 -1.50 7.46 9.06
N SER A 230 -1.46 8.55 8.28
CA SER A 230 -2.25 8.72 7.06
C SER A 230 -1.41 8.91 5.79
N ASP A 231 -0.09 8.70 5.84
CA ASP A 231 0.78 8.88 4.70
C ASP A 231 1.78 7.72 4.50
N VAL A 232 2.45 7.76 3.37
CA VAL A 232 3.64 6.97 3.05
C VAL A 232 4.77 7.91 2.59
N ALA A 233 4.97 9.00 3.33
CA ALA A 233 5.72 10.18 2.92
C ALA A 233 7.23 9.94 2.74
N TYR A 234 7.78 8.86 3.24
CA TYR A 234 9.15 8.47 2.89
C TYR A 234 9.25 7.88 1.47
N LEU A 235 8.14 7.40 0.91
CA LEU A 235 8.07 6.81 -0.43
C LEU A 235 7.46 7.72 -1.48
N THR A 236 6.90 8.88 -1.11
CA THR A 236 6.19 9.76 -2.04
C THR A 236 6.74 11.17 -2.05
N ASN A 237 6.68 11.81 -3.22
CA ASN A 237 6.86 13.24 -3.40
C ASN A 237 5.63 14.02 -2.92
N ALA A 238 5.73 15.34 -2.81
CA ALA A 238 4.63 16.19 -2.36
C ALA A 238 3.39 16.14 -3.29
N ASP A 239 3.59 15.83 -4.56
CA ASP A 239 2.52 15.67 -5.55
C ASP A 239 1.86 14.28 -5.56
N GLY A 240 2.24 13.42 -4.62
CA GLY A 240 1.71 12.05 -4.49
C GLY A 240 2.35 11.01 -5.41
N THR A 241 3.32 11.39 -6.23
CA THR A 241 4.09 10.42 -7.03
C THR A 241 5.11 9.67 -6.18
N ILE A 242 5.45 8.45 -6.57
CA ILE A 242 6.47 7.67 -5.88
C ILE A 242 7.85 8.24 -6.24
N LYS A 243 8.61 8.59 -5.21
CA LYS A 243 9.98 9.03 -5.38
C LYS A 243 10.92 7.83 -5.53
N ASN A 244 12.10 8.09 -6.07
CA ASN A 244 13.14 7.07 -6.17
C ASN A 244 13.41 6.45 -4.79
N PRO A 245 13.21 5.13 -4.59
CA PRO A 245 13.26 4.50 -3.28
C PRO A 245 14.67 4.13 -2.82
N GLN A 246 15.72 4.55 -3.51
CA GLN A 246 17.08 4.09 -3.24
C GLN A 246 17.55 4.37 -1.80
N ALA A 247 17.14 5.50 -1.21
CA ALA A 247 17.46 5.82 0.19
C ALA A 247 16.78 4.86 1.16
N GLU A 248 15.52 4.51 0.90
CA GLU A 248 14.73 3.58 1.71
C GLU A 248 15.23 2.15 1.53
N LEU A 249 15.57 1.74 0.31
CA LEU A 249 16.17 0.43 0.03
C LEU A 249 17.55 0.28 0.71
N ALA A 250 18.37 1.33 0.72
CA ALA A 250 19.64 1.33 1.44
C ALA A 250 19.44 1.24 2.97
N TYR A 251 18.42 1.92 3.50
CA TYR A 251 18.02 1.80 4.90
C TYR A 251 17.56 0.38 5.22
N TRP A 252 16.70 -0.22 4.38
CA TRP A 252 16.23 -1.59 4.55
C TRP A 252 17.39 -2.59 4.55
N LYS A 253 18.31 -2.44 3.59
CA LYS A 253 19.52 -3.29 3.52
C LYS A 253 20.32 -3.29 4.82
N LYS A 254 20.51 -2.14 5.44
CA LYS A 254 21.18 -2.01 6.76
C LYS A 254 20.43 -2.73 7.88
N LYS A 255 19.14 -2.97 7.73
CA LYS A 255 18.27 -3.70 8.66
C LYS A 255 18.10 -5.18 8.29
N GLY A 256 18.83 -5.67 7.31
CA GLY A 256 18.72 -7.04 6.81
C GLY A 256 17.48 -7.30 5.93
N ILE A 257 16.76 -6.25 5.54
CA ILE A 257 15.61 -6.34 4.62
C ILE A 257 16.16 -6.24 3.21
N THR A 258 16.32 -7.40 2.57
CA THR A 258 16.96 -7.55 1.25
C THR A 258 16.11 -8.39 0.31
N PRO A 259 16.34 -8.32 -1.02
CA PRO A 259 15.55 -9.08 -2.00
C PRO A 259 15.52 -10.59 -1.80
N ASP A 260 16.50 -11.17 -1.11
CA ASP A 260 16.59 -12.61 -0.88
C ASP A 260 15.86 -13.07 0.40
N GLN A 261 15.44 -12.13 1.26
CA GLN A 261 14.73 -12.41 2.49
C GLN A 261 13.23 -12.56 2.25
N GLU A 262 12.58 -13.30 3.14
CA GLU A 262 11.13 -13.27 3.28
C GLU A 262 10.74 -12.00 4.03
N VAL A 263 10.04 -11.09 3.34
CA VAL A 263 9.70 -9.76 3.84
C VAL A 263 8.19 -9.63 3.96
N VAL A 264 7.73 -9.29 5.14
CA VAL A 264 6.31 -9.12 5.45
C VAL A 264 6.07 -7.68 5.89
N PHE A 265 5.37 -6.91 5.05
CA PHE A 265 4.95 -5.55 5.40
C PHE A 265 3.60 -5.55 6.12
N TYR A 266 3.44 -4.68 7.09
CA TYR A 266 2.16 -4.43 7.75
C TYR A 266 2.06 -2.98 8.24
N CYS A 267 0.82 -2.54 8.49
CA CYS A 267 0.54 -1.29 9.21
C CYS A 267 -0.54 -1.55 10.29
N GLY A 268 -1.49 -0.66 10.47
CA GLY A 268 -2.63 -0.90 11.36
C GLY A 268 -3.64 -1.87 10.76
N THR A 269 -4.01 -1.65 9.49
CA THR A 269 -5.09 -2.35 8.79
C THR A 269 -4.80 -2.58 7.29
N GLY A 270 -3.55 -2.49 6.84
CA GLY A 270 -3.09 -2.99 5.54
C GLY A 270 -2.89 -1.98 4.41
N TRP A 271 -3.46 -0.76 4.45
CA TRP A 271 -3.36 0.19 3.34
C TRP A 271 -1.92 0.61 3.02
N ARG A 272 -1.22 1.16 4.01
CA ARG A 272 0.14 1.67 3.86
C ARG A 272 1.14 0.57 3.47
N ALA A 273 0.88 -0.66 3.89
CA ALA A 273 1.72 -1.81 3.58
C ALA A 273 1.70 -2.19 2.09
N CYS A 274 0.61 -1.89 1.38
CA CYS A 274 0.47 -2.23 -0.04
C CYS A 274 1.42 -1.43 -0.93
N VAL A 275 1.82 -0.22 -0.53
CA VAL A 275 2.72 0.61 -1.33
C VAL A 275 4.13 0.02 -1.40
N PRO A 276 4.83 -0.21 -0.27
CA PRO A 276 6.15 -0.83 -0.31
C PRO A 276 6.10 -2.28 -0.81
N PHE A 277 4.98 -2.99 -0.69
CA PHE A 277 4.81 -4.31 -1.29
C PHE A 277 5.06 -4.27 -2.80
N PHE A 278 4.38 -3.41 -3.54
CA PHE A 278 4.54 -3.29 -4.98
C PHE A 278 5.91 -2.74 -5.38
N ILE A 279 6.42 -1.73 -4.64
CA ILE A 279 7.78 -1.21 -4.88
C ILE A 279 8.81 -2.33 -4.72
N ALA A 280 8.74 -3.11 -3.65
CA ALA A 280 9.67 -4.21 -3.41
C ALA A 280 9.58 -5.29 -4.51
N LYS A 281 8.37 -5.60 -5.00
CA LYS A 281 8.22 -6.51 -6.14
C LYS A 281 8.91 -5.98 -7.40
N GLU A 282 8.71 -4.72 -7.74
CA GLU A 282 9.40 -4.09 -8.89
C GLU A 282 10.92 -4.02 -8.71
N GLU A 283 11.40 -3.90 -7.47
CA GLU A 283 12.82 -3.91 -7.10
C GLU A 283 13.42 -5.33 -6.96
N GLY A 284 12.66 -6.37 -7.37
CA GLY A 284 13.17 -7.74 -7.46
C GLY A 284 13.17 -8.53 -6.16
N PHE A 285 12.42 -8.10 -5.14
CA PHE A 285 12.22 -8.90 -3.93
C PHE A 285 11.44 -10.17 -4.29
N LYS A 286 12.01 -11.32 -3.96
CA LYS A 286 11.48 -12.63 -4.39
C LYS A 286 10.31 -13.12 -3.57
N ASN A 287 10.30 -12.81 -2.27
CA ASN A 287 9.31 -13.29 -1.31
C ASN A 287 8.79 -12.13 -0.47
N VAL A 288 7.78 -11.44 -0.98
CA VAL A 288 7.15 -10.28 -0.36
C VAL A 288 5.70 -10.59 -0.03
N GLN A 289 5.30 -10.28 1.19
CA GLN A 289 3.98 -10.55 1.71
C GLN A 289 3.44 -9.31 2.45
N ILE A 290 2.13 -9.30 2.65
CA ILE A 290 1.45 -8.40 3.57
C ILE A 290 0.88 -9.23 4.71
N TYR A 291 1.12 -8.78 5.95
CA TYR A 291 0.36 -9.23 7.10
C TYR A 291 -0.85 -8.29 7.28
N ASP A 292 -2.01 -8.80 6.91
CA ASP A 292 -3.24 -8.02 6.77
C ASP A 292 -3.88 -7.64 8.11
N GLY A 293 -3.86 -8.55 9.08
CA GLY A 293 -4.38 -8.29 10.42
C GLY A 293 -3.74 -7.07 11.10
N GLY A 294 -2.49 -6.80 10.79
CA GLY A 294 -1.76 -5.61 11.22
C GLY A 294 -1.72 -5.47 12.74
N TRP A 295 -1.45 -4.24 13.17
CA TRP A 295 -1.46 -3.91 14.58
C TRP A 295 -2.85 -4.11 15.21
N TYR A 296 -3.92 -3.89 14.44
CA TYR A 296 -5.29 -4.02 14.94
C TYR A 296 -5.59 -5.41 15.48
N ASP A 297 -5.41 -6.44 14.66
CA ASP A 297 -5.68 -7.83 15.09
C ASP A 297 -4.62 -8.35 16.06
N TRP A 298 -3.36 -7.91 15.91
CA TRP A 298 -2.29 -8.34 16.80
C TRP A 298 -2.55 -7.90 18.24
N ASN A 299 -2.89 -6.64 18.48
CA ASN A 299 -3.17 -6.16 19.84
C ASN A 299 -4.39 -6.85 20.48
N MET A 300 -5.43 -7.13 19.69
CA MET A 300 -6.59 -7.86 20.18
C MET A 300 -6.24 -9.33 20.55
N SER A 301 -5.37 -9.95 19.76
CA SER A 301 -4.87 -11.29 20.05
C SER A 301 -3.94 -11.29 21.28
N HIS A 302 -3.13 -10.26 21.45
CA HIS A 302 -2.29 -10.06 22.64
C HIS A 302 -3.13 -9.99 23.92
N LYS A 303 -4.27 -9.28 23.90
CA LYS A 303 -5.18 -9.22 25.07
C LYS A 303 -5.70 -10.57 25.49
N LYS A 304 -5.87 -11.50 24.54
CA LYS A 304 -6.36 -12.86 24.80
C LYS A 304 -5.24 -13.82 25.22
N ASP A 305 -4.09 -13.71 24.59
CA ASP A 305 -2.92 -14.56 24.84
C ASP A 305 -1.61 -13.76 24.69
N PRO A 306 -1.20 -13.01 25.73
CA PRO A 306 -0.02 -12.15 25.69
C PRO A 306 1.31 -12.92 25.61
N LYS A 307 1.31 -14.20 25.94
CA LYS A 307 2.50 -15.06 25.81
C LYS A 307 2.76 -15.44 24.34
N LYS A 308 1.69 -15.73 23.62
CA LYS A 308 1.76 -16.10 22.20
C LYS A 308 1.93 -14.90 21.29
N TYR A 309 1.20 -13.83 21.55
CA TYR A 309 1.19 -12.60 20.73
C TYR A 309 1.90 -11.46 21.46
N GLN A 310 3.22 -11.56 21.56
CA GLN A 310 4.01 -10.60 22.33
C GLN A 310 4.04 -9.24 21.65
N VAL A 311 4.07 -8.19 22.48
CA VAL A 311 4.11 -6.79 22.04
C VAL A 311 5.39 -6.14 22.52
N GLN A 312 6.04 -5.37 21.64
CA GLN A 312 7.19 -4.53 21.97
C GLN A 312 6.80 -3.06 22.00
N LYS A 313 7.52 -2.27 22.78
CA LYS A 313 7.41 -0.83 22.89
C LYS A 313 8.78 -0.20 23.04
N GLY A 314 8.95 1.00 22.52
CA GLY A 314 10.25 1.68 22.49
C GLY A 314 11.11 1.28 21.28
N ALA A 315 12.15 2.05 21.01
CA ALA A 315 13.09 1.74 19.94
C ALA A 315 13.98 0.55 20.31
N PRO A 316 14.12 -0.48 19.46
CA PRO A 316 15.06 -1.57 19.71
C PRO A 316 16.48 -1.06 20.00
N GLY A 317 17.10 -1.58 21.05
CA GLY A 317 18.42 -1.15 21.51
C GLY A 317 18.44 0.11 22.38
N SER A 318 17.30 0.78 22.59
CA SER A 318 17.20 1.90 23.53
C SER A 318 16.90 1.43 24.96
N LYS A 319 17.18 2.32 25.95
CA LYS A 319 16.85 2.06 27.36
C LYS A 319 15.34 1.90 27.61
N ASN A 320 14.52 2.43 26.73
CA ASN A 320 13.06 2.40 26.83
C ASN A 320 12.43 1.20 26.12
N PHE A 321 13.24 0.37 25.45
CA PHE A 321 12.75 -0.83 24.79
C PHE A 321 12.32 -1.88 25.83
N LYS A 322 11.11 -2.40 25.65
CA LYS A 322 10.57 -3.47 26.50
C LYS A 322 9.57 -4.34 25.76
N ILE A 323 9.41 -5.55 26.25
CA ILE A 323 8.31 -6.43 25.87
C ILE A 323 7.19 -6.21 26.90
N GLU A 324 6.03 -5.79 26.41
CA GLU A 324 4.88 -5.48 27.27
C GLU A 324 4.17 -6.74 27.75
N LYS A 325 3.83 -6.79 29.04
CA LYS A 325 2.94 -7.83 29.59
C LYS A 325 1.49 -7.56 29.23
N THR A 326 1.10 -6.30 29.21
CA THR A 326 -0.20 -5.81 28.80
C THR A 326 -0.01 -4.62 27.90
N VAL A 327 -0.79 -4.52 26.83
CA VAL A 327 -0.68 -3.40 25.89
C VAL A 327 -1.15 -2.10 26.54
N SER A 328 -0.38 -1.02 26.36
CA SER A 328 -0.75 0.32 26.81
C SER A 328 -1.75 0.95 25.84
N VAL A 329 -2.60 1.82 26.34
CA VAL A 329 -3.50 2.64 25.54
C VAL A 329 -2.96 4.08 25.44
N GLU A 330 -3.28 4.74 24.34
CA GLU A 330 -3.02 6.17 24.16
C GLU A 330 -3.91 6.96 25.13
N ARG A 331 -3.35 7.95 25.81
CA ARG A 331 -4.04 8.81 26.80
C ARG A 331 -4.74 9.99 26.13
#